data_bf123892f0e3ddf7bff072332c388993
#
_entry.id   bf123892f0e3ddf7bff072332c388993
#
_cell.length_a   1.000
_cell.length_b   1.000
_cell.length_c   1.000
_cell.angle_alpha   90.00
_cell.angle_beta   90.00
_cell.angle_gamma   90.00
#
_symmetry.space_group_name_H-M   'P 1'
#
loop_
_entity.id
_entity.type
_entity.pdbx_description
1 polymer ?
#
loop_
_entity_poly.entity_id
_entity_poly.type
_entity_poly.pdbx_seq_one_letter_code
_entity_poly.pdbx_strand_id
1 'polypeptide(L)'
;MFGNKNNKKSGMNIIIVGCGKVGSALVERLAGEGHNITLIDKDAAKIQAVTNMYDVMGLVGNGGSYGVQVEAGIDTADLFIAVTDSDELNLLCCTVAKREGKCVTIARVHTPEYSKEAGFLKEKLGLEMIINPEYEAAKVMSRTLSLPMAEEVSSFAHGQVEMIKIRIPEGNTLDGMKIKDLGRDVTTNVVICAVEREGEVFIPSGMFILRAGDLISFVATRKDARGFLKKIGLKTGQIRDALIVGGGKDAYYLAEQLIRAGIEVSIIERNADKCEALSIMLPKAVIINDDGTNEEVLKEAGLHNIQAFIPLTGIDEENIILSLYAKRMSEAKVITRVSRNNFKSIVNTMDLGSVIFPKYVISDAIVAYVRARMNSMDCNIETLYHIFGSRAEAIEFMVENESAVTGKKLSDMKFKNNLRIAYIRRKNNIIFPGGDDEIHVGDSVMVVTTNTGFQDIQDILA
;
A
#
# COMPACT_ATOMS: atom_id res chain seq x y z
N MET A 1 6.18 -34.85 -34.92
CA MET A 1 6.58 -34.73 -33.51
C MET A 1 6.85 -33.27 -33.24
N PHE A 2 5.85 -32.53 -32.83
CA PHE A 2 6.01 -31.15 -32.39
C PHE A 2 5.87 -31.13 -30.86
N GLY A 3 7.02 -31.05 -30.22
CA GLY A 3 7.09 -30.89 -28.79
C GLY A 3 6.66 -29.48 -28.40
N ASN A 4 5.48 -29.38 -27.81
CA ASN A 4 4.99 -28.17 -27.16
C ASN A 4 5.80 -27.98 -25.86
N LYS A 5 6.89 -27.23 -25.92
CA LYS A 5 7.58 -26.76 -24.72
C LYS A 5 6.70 -25.66 -24.10
N ASN A 6 5.73 -26.06 -23.30
CA ASN A 6 5.19 -25.21 -22.24
C ASN A 6 6.35 -24.92 -21.28
N ASN A 7 7.05 -23.81 -21.47
CA ASN A 7 7.92 -23.22 -20.49
C ASN A 7 7.02 -22.69 -19.36
N LYS A 8 6.56 -23.56 -18.45
CA LYS A 8 6.12 -23.11 -17.12
C LYS A 8 7.36 -22.48 -16.50
N LYS A 9 7.40 -21.14 -16.42
CA LYS A 9 8.41 -20.45 -15.62
C LYS A 9 8.33 -21.05 -14.22
N SER A 10 9.43 -21.63 -13.71
CA SER A 10 9.45 -22.19 -12.36
C SER A 10 9.33 -21.03 -11.38
N GLY A 11 8.41 -21.14 -10.42
CA GLY A 11 8.28 -20.15 -9.34
C GLY A 11 9.58 -20.04 -8.55
N MET A 12 9.74 -18.94 -7.81
CA MET A 12 10.87 -18.74 -6.90
C MET A 12 10.73 -19.62 -5.66
N ASN A 13 11.86 -20.04 -5.08
CA ASN A 13 11.94 -20.64 -3.76
C ASN A 13 12.06 -19.52 -2.70
N ILE A 14 11.03 -19.29 -1.93
CA ILE A 14 10.93 -18.18 -0.97
C ILE A 14 10.86 -18.72 0.45
N ILE A 15 11.75 -18.26 1.30
CA ILE A 15 11.71 -18.58 2.75
C ILE A 15 11.18 -17.33 3.47
N ILE A 16 10.14 -17.52 4.30
CA ILE A 16 9.55 -16.47 5.13
C ILE A 16 9.71 -16.85 6.60
N VAL A 17 10.37 -15.99 7.38
CA VAL A 17 10.55 -16.17 8.83
C VAL A 17 9.61 -15.24 9.57
N GLY A 18 8.72 -15.82 10.37
CA GLY A 18 7.67 -15.12 11.13
C GLY A 18 6.29 -15.32 10.51
N CYS A 19 5.41 -16.03 11.21
CA CYS A 19 4.02 -16.30 10.85
C CYS A 19 3.04 -15.31 11.52
N GLY A 20 3.50 -14.07 11.73
CA GLY A 20 2.66 -12.99 12.24
C GLY A 20 1.77 -12.36 11.15
N LYS A 21 1.21 -11.17 11.45
CA LYS A 21 0.30 -10.45 10.54
C LYS A 21 0.90 -10.18 9.15
N VAL A 22 2.18 -9.80 9.09
CA VAL A 22 2.88 -9.52 7.82
C VAL A 22 3.23 -10.80 7.08
N GLY A 23 3.80 -11.80 7.76
CA GLY A 23 4.17 -13.07 7.14
C GLY A 23 2.97 -13.81 6.56
N SER A 24 1.85 -13.88 7.29
CA SER A 24 0.61 -14.48 6.79
C SER A 24 0.05 -13.71 5.58
N ALA A 25 0.15 -12.37 5.55
CA ALA A 25 -0.28 -11.58 4.41
C ALA A 25 0.62 -11.80 3.18
N LEU A 26 1.91 -12.02 3.38
CA LEU A 26 2.84 -12.38 2.30
C LEU A 26 2.51 -13.74 1.72
N VAL A 27 2.25 -14.74 2.57
CA VAL A 27 1.82 -16.08 2.11
C VAL A 27 0.51 -15.98 1.34
N GLU A 28 -0.49 -15.27 1.85
CA GLU A 28 -1.78 -15.02 1.17
C GLU A 28 -1.60 -14.48 -0.25
N ARG A 29 -0.65 -13.53 -0.44
CA ARG A 29 -0.37 -12.90 -1.73
C ARG A 29 0.44 -13.79 -2.68
N LEU A 30 1.51 -14.40 -2.16
CA LEU A 30 2.49 -15.12 -2.99
C LEU A 30 2.10 -16.57 -3.29
N ALA A 31 1.31 -17.23 -2.44
CA ALA A 31 0.89 -18.62 -2.67
C ALA A 31 0.10 -18.80 -3.97
N GLY A 32 -0.69 -17.77 -4.37
CA GLY A 32 -1.45 -17.79 -5.62
C GLY A 32 -0.62 -17.55 -6.88
N GLU A 33 0.67 -17.18 -6.76
CA GLU A 33 1.53 -16.81 -7.89
C GLU A 33 2.47 -17.96 -8.35
N GLY A 34 2.34 -19.15 -7.76
CA GLY A 34 3.08 -20.35 -8.19
C GLY A 34 4.51 -20.42 -7.65
N HIS A 35 4.80 -19.76 -6.52
CA HIS A 35 6.07 -19.85 -5.81
C HIS A 35 6.10 -21.04 -4.85
N ASN A 36 7.30 -21.58 -4.59
CA ASN A 36 7.55 -22.54 -3.54
C ASN A 36 7.87 -21.79 -2.24
N ILE A 37 6.96 -21.82 -1.28
CA ILE A 37 7.10 -21.04 -0.03
C ILE A 37 7.40 -21.98 1.12
N THR A 38 8.48 -21.71 1.88
CA THR A 38 8.77 -22.31 3.17
C THR A 38 8.58 -21.28 4.27
N LEU A 39 7.66 -21.52 5.21
CA LEU A 39 7.34 -20.64 6.31
C LEU A 39 7.97 -21.17 7.63
N ILE A 40 8.73 -20.33 8.33
CA ILE A 40 9.40 -20.67 9.59
C ILE A 40 8.81 -19.83 10.73
N ASP A 41 8.36 -20.47 11.80
CA ASP A 41 7.98 -19.79 13.05
C ASP A 41 8.26 -20.72 14.25
N LYS A 42 8.43 -20.16 15.43
CA LYS A 42 8.57 -20.93 16.69
C LYS A 42 7.24 -21.50 17.16
N ASP A 43 6.13 -20.91 16.72
CA ASP A 43 4.77 -21.27 17.13
C ASP A 43 4.17 -22.26 16.13
N ALA A 44 4.09 -23.53 16.55
CA ALA A 44 3.53 -24.62 15.76
C ALA A 44 2.06 -24.39 15.37
N ALA A 45 1.26 -23.73 16.24
CA ALA A 45 -0.15 -23.48 15.96
C ALA A 45 -0.34 -22.47 14.83
N LYS A 46 0.52 -21.43 14.77
CA LYS A 46 0.51 -20.46 13.67
C LYS A 46 0.92 -21.11 12.35
N ILE A 47 1.98 -21.92 12.35
CA ILE A 47 2.41 -22.69 11.16
C ILE A 47 1.24 -23.54 10.66
N GLN A 48 0.64 -24.36 11.53
CA GLN A 48 -0.47 -25.23 11.17
C GLN A 48 -1.66 -24.47 10.60
N ALA A 49 -2.00 -23.32 11.18
CA ALA A 49 -3.10 -22.49 10.70
C ALA A 49 -2.89 -22.00 9.25
N VAL A 50 -1.65 -21.62 8.90
CA VAL A 50 -1.33 -21.13 7.55
C VAL A 50 -1.20 -22.27 6.56
N THR A 51 -0.54 -23.37 6.91
CA THR A 51 -0.39 -24.53 6.02
C THR A 51 -1.70 -25.26 5.74
N ASN A 52 -2.71 -25.11 6.61
CA ASN A 52 -4.06 -25.64 6.36
C ASN A 52 -4.83 -24.80 5.32
N MET A 53 -4.46 -23.52 5.13
CA MET A 53 -5.15 -22.61 4.21
C MET A 53 -4.45 -22.46 2.87
N TYR A 54 -3.13 -22.61 2.84
CA TYR A 54 -2.30 -22.39 1.68
C TYR A 54 -1.35 -23.57 1.44
N ASP A 55 -1.08 -23.85 0.17
CA ASP A 55 -0.13 -24.89 -0.23
C ASP A 55 1.31 -24.37 -0.06
N VAL A 56 1.81 -24.45 1.19
CA VAL A 56 3.14 -23.99 1.58
C VAL A 56 3.77 -24.97 2.58
N MET A 57 5.11 -25.06 2.57
CA MET A 57 5.84 -25.83 3.54
C MET A 57 5.93 -25.07 4.88
N GLY A 58 5.67 -25.73 5.99
CA GLY A 58 5.81 -25.17 7.34
C GLY A 58 6.93 -25.83 8.13
N LEU A 59 7.81 -25.04 8.73
CA LEU A 59 8.90 -25.52 9.61
C LEU A 59 8.82 -24.83 10.97
N VAL A 60 8.74 -25.62 12.03
CA VAL A 60 8.70 -25.09 13.40
C VAL A 60 10.13 -24.94 13.93
N GLY A 61 10.57 -23.69 14.14
CA GLY A 61 11.93 -23.46 14.61
C GLY A 61 12.32 -22.00 14.76
N ASN A 62 13.55 -21.77 15.19
CA ASN A 62 14.13 -20.44 15.28
C ASN A 62 14.79 -20.07 13.94
N GLY A 63 14.23 -19.13 13.19
CA GLY A 63 14.75 -18.70 11.89
C GLY A 63 16.17 -18.10 11.93
N GLY A 64 16.67 -17.67 13.10
CA GLY A 64 18.07 -17.25 13.29
C GLY A 64 19.06 -18.43 13.43
N SER A 65 18.57 -19.66 13.52
CA SER A 65 19.43 -20.86 13.59
C SER A 65 19.85 -21.31 12.20
N TYR A 66 21.14 -21.49 12.00
CA TYR A 66 21.70 -22.03 10.76
C TYR A 66 21.09 -23.38 10.37
N GLY A 67 21.00 -24.34 11.33
CA GLY A 67 20.42 -25.65 11.05
C GLY A 67 18.98 -25.59 10.58
N VAL A 68 18.16 -24.67 11.12
CA VAL A 68 16.77 -24.46 10.69
C VAL A 68 16.72 -23.84 9.29
N GLN A 69 17.63 -22.92 8.96
CA GLN A 69 17.69 -22.34 7.61
C GLN A 69 18.12 -23.37 6.56
N VAL A 70 19.04 -24.29 6.92
CA VAL A 70 19.45 -25.41 6.04
C VAL A 70 18.26 -26.36 5.81
N GLU A 71 17.54 -26.74 6.87
CA GLU A 71 16.34 -27.58 6.76
C GLU A 71 15.24 -26.91 5.91
N ALA A 72 15.14 -25.57 5.97
CA ALA A 72 14.23 -24.79 5.15
C ALA A 72 14.68 -24.65 3.67
N GLY A 73 15.86 -25.12 3.30
CA GLY A 73 16.37 -25.09 1.94
C GLY A 73 17.08 -23.79 1.54
N ILE A 74 17.82 -23.15 2.48
CA ILE A 74 18.52 -21.89 2.22
C ILE A 74 19.49 -21.96 1.04
N ASP A 75 20.08 -23.13 0.78
CA ASP A 75 21.05 -23.33 -0.32
C ASP A 75 20.43 -23.12 -1.70
N THR A 76 19.13 -23.33 -1.84
CA THR A 76 18.36 -23.24 -3.08
C THR A 76 17.35 -22.09 -3.07
N ALA A 77 17.28 -21.32 -2.00
CA ALA A 77 16.38 -20.19 -1.87
C ALA A 77 16.81 -19.04 -2.79
N ASP A 78 15.83 -18.44 -3.47
CA ASP A 78 16.01 -17.21 -4.25
C ASP A 78 15.80 -15.97 -3.39
N LEU A 79 14.90 -16.06 -2.40
CA LEU A 79 14.50 -14.96 -1.54
C LEU A 79 14.29 -15.43 -0.10
N PHE A 80 14.82 -14.66 0.83
CA PHE A 80 14.66 -14.87 2.27
C PHE A 80 14.08 -13.60 2.92
N ILE A 81 12.94 -13.72 3.57
CA ILE A 81 12.20 -12.62 4.16
C ILE A 81 12.04 -12.85 5.67
N ALA A 82 12.58 -11.96 6.51
CA ALA A 82 12.43 -12.01 7.94
C ALA A 82 11.48 -10.92 8.45
N VAL A 83 10.33 -11.33 9.02
CA VAL A 83 9.23 -10.45 9.45
C VAL A 83 8.69 -10.82 10.84
N THR A 84 9.57 -11.27 11.73
CA THR A 84 9.22 -11.53 13.15
C THR A 84 9.00 -10.23 13.91
N ASP A 85 8.62 -10.31 15.17
CA ASP A 85 8.40 -9.14 16.03
C ASP A 85 9.69 -8.52 16.62
N SER A 86 10.89 -9.12 16.39
CA SER A 86 12.18 -8.59 16.82
C SER A 86 13.00 -8.15 15.63
N ASP A 87 13.40 -6.86 15.62
CA ASP A 87 14.26 -6.28 14.59
C ASP A 87 15.63 -6.97 14.57
N GLU A 88 16.23 -7.21 15.75
CA GLU A 88 17.52 -7.85 15.89
C GLU A 88 17.48 -9.29 15.33
N LEU A 89 16.41 -10.03 15.62
CA LEU A 89 16.23 -11.38 15.07
C LEU A 89 16.07 -11.35 13.55
N ASN A 90 15.32 -10.38 13.01
CA ASN A 90 15.13 -10.23 11.57
C ASN A 90 16.46 -9.92 10.86
N LEU A 91 17.26 -9.00 11.41
CA LEU A 91 18.58 -8.66 10.91
C LEU A 91 19.54 -9.86 11.01
N LEU A 92 19.54 -10.58 12.14
CA LEU A 92 20.34 -11.79 12.33
C LEU A 92 19.96 -12.87 11.31
N CYS A 93 18.65 -13.18 11.17
CA CYS A 93 18.16 -14.18 10.21
C CYS A 93 18.66 -13.86 8.79
N CYS A 94 18.51 -12.62 8.36
CA CYS A 94 18.94 -12.18 7.03
C CYS A 94 20.46 -12.22 6.87
N THR A 95 21.22 -11.87 7.92
CA THR A 95 22.68 -11.92 7.90
C THR A 95 23.21 -13.35 7.74
N VAL A 96 22.63 -14.31 8.48
CA VAL A 96 22.96 -15.73 8.35
C VAL A 96 22.60 -16.24 6.96
N ALA A 97 21.37 -15.98 6.51
CA ALA A 97 20.90 -16.36 5.17
C ALA A 97 21.80 -15.83 4.04
N LYS A 98 22.27 -14.57 4.16
CA LYS A 98 23.14 -13.94 3.17
C LYS A 98 24.54 -14.56 3.13
N ARG A 99 25.03 -15.07 4.25
CA ARG A 99 26.36 -15.70 4.35
C ARG A 99 26.37 -17.12 3.80
N GLU A 100 25.30 -17.87 4.06
CA GLU A 100 25.18 -19.28 3.72
C GLU A 100 24.53 -19.51 2.35
N GLY A 101 23.55 -18.68 1.97
CA GLY A 101 22.82 -18.78 0.71
C GLY A 101 23.25 -17.71 -0.30
N LYS A 102 22.84 -17.91 -1.55
CA LYS A 102 22.95 -16.90 -2.63
C LYS A 102 21.70 -16.04 -2.74
N CYS A 103 20.78 -16.19 -1.80
CA CYS A 103 19.47 -15.54 -1.83
C CYS A 103 19.57 -14.03 -1.60
N VAL A 104 18.56 -13.35 -2.06
CA VAL A 104 18.27 -11.97 -1.66
C VAL A 104 17.59 -11.96 -0.31
N THR A 105 17.90 -10.98 0.53
CA THR A 105 17.37 -10.90 1.89
C THR A 105 16.59 -9.61 2.12
N ILE A 106 15.40 -9.75 2.72
CA ILE A 106 14.52 -8.64 3.10
C ILE A 106 14.26 -8.74 4.61
N ALA A 107 14.57 -7.69 5.36
CA ALA A 107 14.35 -7.62 6.80
C ALA A 107 13.28 -6.59 7.17
N ARG A 108 12.36 -6.97 8.08
CA ARG A 108 11.48 -6.02 8.76
C ARG A 108 12.25 -5.34 9.89
N VAL A 109 12.17 -4.01 9.93
CA VAL A 109 12.70 -3.18 11.01
C VAL A 109 11.67 -2.11 11.33
N HIS A 110 11.17 -2.05 12.57
CA HIS A 110 10.09 -1.17 12.97
C HIS A 110 10.46 -0.18 14.08
N THR A 111 11.62 -0.36 14.72
CA THR A 111 12.14 0.53 15.75
C THR A 111 12.70 1.81 15.12
N PRO A 112 12.36 3.00 15.65
CA PRO A 112 12.77 4.27 15.05
C PRO A 112 14.30 4.44 14.91
N GLU A 113 15.08 3.95 15.86
CA GLU A 113 16.54 4.01 15.84
C GLU A 113 17.09 3.26 14.61
N TYR A 114 16.70 1.99 14.43
CA TYR A 114 17.15 1.20 13.28
C TYR A 114 16.59 1.70 11.95
N SER A 115 15.36 2.21 11.95
CA SER A 115 14.75 2.78 10.74
C SER A 115 15.49 4.00 10.21
N LYS A 116 16.02 4.86 11.11
CA LYS A 116 16.84 6.01 10.71
C LYS A 116 18.17 5.57 10.10
N GLU A 117 18.69 4.45 10.52
CA GLU A 117 19.96 3.87 10.06
C GLU A 117 19.77 2.79 8.99
N ALA A 118 18.56 2.63 8.43
CA ALA A 118 18.25 1.54 7.49
C ALA A 118 19.19 1.48 6.28
N GLY A 119 19.63 2.63 5.75
CA GLY A 119 20.60 2.69 4.64
C GLY A 119 21.96 2.10 5.03
N PHE A 120 22.48 2.45 6.21
CA PHE A 120 23.71 1.91 6.75
C PHE A 120 23.62 0.40 7.02
N LEU A 121 22.54 -0.04 7.68
CA LEU A 121 22.31 -1.44 7.99
C LEU A 121 22.17 -2.28 6.70
N LYS A 122 21.45 -1.78 5.71
CA LYS A 122 21.31 -2.41 4.40
C LYS A 122 22.68 -2.65 3.76
N GLU A 123 23.52 -1.63 3.69
CA GLU A 123 24.85 -1.71 3.09
C GLU A 123 25.78 -2.66 3.87
N LYS A 124 25.88 -2.49 5.19
CA LYS A 124 26.85 -3.23 6.01
C LYS A 124 26.48 -4.70 6.22
N LEU A 125 25.18 -5.02 6.27
CA LEU A 125 24.71 -6.39 6.40
C LEU A 125 24.44 -7.08 5.05
N GLY A 126 24.57 -6.34 3.95
CA GLY A 126 24.36 -6.86 2.59
C GLY A 126 22.90 -7.22 2.31
N LEU A 127 21.94 -6.52 2.94
CA LEU A 127 20.52 -6.71 2.73
C LEU A 127 20.08 -6.04 1.44
N GLU A 128 19.12 -6.61 0.76
CA GLU A 128 18.52 -5.98 -0.42
C GLU A 128 17.52 -4.89 -0.03
N MET A 129 16.68 -5.21 0.96
CA MET A 129 15.62 -4.30 1.40
C MET A 129 15.46 -4.36 2.92
N ILE A 130 15.22 -3.20 3.51
CA ILE A 130 14.70 -3.04 4.88
C ILE A 130 13.31 -2.42 4.76
N ILE A 131 12.33 -3.05 5.40
CA ILE A 131 10.94 -2.62 5.38
C ILE A 131 10.47 -2.22 6.77
N ASN A 132 9.67 -1.15 6.84
CA ASN A 132 9.02 -0.70 8.07
C ASN A 132 7.52 -0.50 7.83
N PRO A 133 6.68 -1.49 8.21
CA PRO A 133 5.24 -1.42 8.00
C PRO A 133 4.58 -0.20 8.63
N GLU A 134 5.00 0.16 9.83
CA GLU A 134 4.44 1.26 10.59
C GLU A 134 4.77 2.62 9.94
N TYR A 135 5.99 2.78 9.45
CA TYR A 135 6.43 3.96 8.72
C TYR A 135 5.72 4.10 7.36
N GLU A 136 5.60 3.02 6.60
CA GLU A 136 4.91 3.05 5.31
C GLU A 136 3.40 3.31 5.48
N ALA A 137 2.76 2.71 6.49
CA ALA A 137 1.38 3.02 6.83
C ALA A 137 1.20 4.50 7.23
N ALA A 138 2.12 5.05 8.03
CA ALA A 138 2.11 6.46 8.39
C ALA A 138 2.24 7.38 7.17
N LYS A 139 3.04 7.01 6.15
CA LYS A 139 3.10 7.75 4.88
C LYS A 139 1.75 7.78 4.16
N VAL A 140 1.07 6.63 4.09
CA VAL A 140 -0.25 6.54 3.45
C VAL A 140 -1.25 7.40 4.21
N MET A 141 -1.28 7.32 5.56
CA MET A 141 -2.15 8.15 6.41
C MET A 141 -1.88 9.64 6.20
N SER A 142 -0.62 10.07 6.26
CA SER A 142 -0.22 11.48 6.09
C SER A 142 -0.61 12.02 4.71
N ARG A 143 -0.45 11.22 3.64
CA ARG A 143 -0.89 11.59 2.29
C ARG A 143 -2.41 11.72 2.22
N THR A 144 -3.15 10.77 2.79
CA THR A 144 -4.61 10.81 2.85
C THR A 144 -5.11 12.07 3.59
N LEU A 145 -4.44 12.48 4.66
CA LEU A 145 -4.76 13.72 5.37
C LEU A 145 -4.42 14.99 4.56
N SER A 146 -3.52 14.91 3.60
CA SER A 146 -3.21 16.06 2.73
C SER A 146 -4.35 16.39 1.74
N LEU A 147 -5.28 15.46 1.54
CA LEU A 147 -6.48 15.59 0.70
C LEU A 147 -7.70 15.05 1.47
N PRO A 148 -8.33 15.85 2.35
CA PRO A 148 -9.34 15.38 3.30
C PRO A 148 -10.54 14.65 2.67
N MET A 149 -10.89 14.98 1.43
CA MET A 149 -12.00 14.32 0.72
C MET A 149 -11.60 12.96 0.11
N ALA A 150 -10.30 12.64 0.06
CA ALA A 150 -9.85 11.35 -0.42
C ALA A 150 -10.07 10.27 0.64
N GLU A 151 -10.58 9.10 0.24
CA GLU A 151 -10.57 7.91 1.11
C GLU A 151 -9.16 7.32 1.19
N GLU A 152 -8.39 7.43 0.11
CA GLU A 152 -7.03 6.91 0.03
C GLU A 152 -6.21 7.71 -0.97
N VAL A 153 -4.92 7.88 -0.67
CA VAL A 153 -3.94 8.52 -1.56
C VAL A 153 -2.67 7.69 -1.62
N SER A 154 -2.34 7.18 -2.79
CA SER A 154 -1.12 6.43 -3.07
C SER A 154 -0.24 7.18 -4.05
N SER A 155 1.08 7.05 -3.91
CA SER A 155 2.05 7.82 -4.69
C SER A 155 2.82 6.93 -5.64
N PHE A 156 2.99 7.39 -6.87
CA PHE A 156 3.66 6.74 -7.98
C PHE A 156 4.66 7.69 -8.65
N ALA A 157 5.43 7.19 -9.62
CA ALA A 157 6.43 7.98 -10.36
C ALA A 157 7.35 8.77 -9.41
N HIS A 158 7.89 8.13 -8.36
CA HIS A 158 8.74 8.77 -7.34
C HIS A 158 8.10 10.01 -6.67
N GLY A 159 6.78 10.00 -6.49
CA GLY A 159 6.04 11.08 -5.83
C GLY A 159 5.50 12.18 -6.75
N GLN A 160 5.68 12.07 -8.05
CA GLN A 160 5.19 13.06 -9.03
C GLN A 160 3.71 12.90 -9.34
N VAL A 161 3.19 11.66 -9.22
CA VAL A 161 1.81 11.29 -9.52
C VAL A 161 1.15 10.68 -8.31
N GLU A 162 -0.09 11.02 -8.07
CA GLU A 162 -0.91 10.45 -7.00
C GLU A 162 -2.11 9.71 -7.62
N MET A 163 -2.38 8.51 -7.11
CA MET A 163 -3.66 7.82 -7.30
C MET A 163 -4.54 8.14 -6.11
N ILE A 164 -5.69 8.71 -6.38
CA ILE A 164 -6.58 9.26 -5.37
C ILE A 164 -7.94 8.55 -5.49
N LYS A 165 -8.43 8.08 -4.37
CA LYS A 165 -9.73 7.42 -4.27
C LYS A 165 -10.70 8.34 -3.56
N ILE A 166 -11.82 8.64 -4.20
CA ILE A 166 -12.89 9.47 -3.64
C ILE A 166 -14.25 8.82 -3.88
N ARG A 167 -15.17 9.03 -2.96
CA ARG A 167 -16.58 8.70 -3.15
C ARG A 167 -17.31 9.92 -3.73
N ILE A 168 -18.15 9.68 -4.74
CA ILE A 168 -18.98 10.73 -5.34
C ILE A 168 -20.16 11.01 -4.38
N PRO A 169 -20.24 12.23 -3.80
CA PRO A 169 -21.36 12.58 -2.94
C PRO A 169 -22.68 12.71 -3.71
N GLU A 170 -23.80 12.57 -3.02
CA GLU A 170 -25.12 12.89 -3.57
C GLU A 170 -25.17 14.36 -4.02
N GLY A 171 -25.78 14.60 -5.18
CA GLY A 171 -25.89 15.94 -5.76
C GLY A 171 -24.58 16.53 -6.29
N ASN A 172 -23.50 15.74 -6.38
CA ASN A 172 -22.25 16.17 -6.97
C ASN A 172 -22.38 16.33 -8.49
N THR A 173 -21.60 17.25 -9.08
CA THR A 173 -21.62 17.51 -10.53
C THR A 173 -21.21 16.30 -11.39
N LEU A 174 -20.52 15.31 -10.81
CA LEU A 174 -20.16 14.06 -11.51
C LEU A 174 -21.34 13.08 -11.65
N ASP A 175 -22.38 13.22 -10.84
CA ASP A 175 -23.55 12.33 -10.87
C ASP A 175 -24.30 12.44 -12.18
N GLY A 176 -24.49 11.31 -12.86
CA GLY A 176 -25.13 11.23 -14.18
C GLY A 176 -24.23 11.60 -15.36
N MET A 177 -22.98 12.05 -15.14
CA MET A 177 -22.07 12.45 -16.23
C MET A 177 -21.35 11.24 -16.85
N LYS A 178 -21.16 11.26 -18.16
CA LYS A 178 -20.23 10.36 -18.84
C LYS A 178 -18.80 10.89 -18.70
N ILE A 179 -17.84 10.00 -18.54
CA ILE A 179 -16.43 10.38 -18.40
C ILE A 179 -15.92 11.23 -19.58
N LYS A 180 -16.35 10.93 -20.83
CA LYS A 180 -15.97 11.72 -21.99
C LYS A 180 -16.52 13.16 -21.98
N ASP A 181 -17.62 13.38 -21.26
CA ASP A 181 -18.32 14.66 -21.18
C ASP A 181 -17.77 15.55 -20.03
N LEU A 182 -16.89 14.97 -19.19
CA LEU A 182 -16.09 15.72 -18.23
C LEU A 182 -15.12 16.64 -18.99
N GLY A 183 -15.55 17.74 -19.52
CA GLY A 183 -14.85 18.63 -20.43
C GLY A 183 -13.32 18.74 -20.18
N ARG A 184 -12.56 19.08 -21.21
CA ARG A 184 -11.09 19.21 -21.12
C ARG A 184 -10.65 20.11 -19.96
N ASP A 185 -11.44 21.12 -19.66
CA ASP A 185 -11.17 22.04 -18.54
C ASP A 185 -11.24 21.39 -17.17
N VAL A 186 -11.96 20.27 -17.01
CA VAL A 186 -12.09 19.52 -15.75
C VAL A 186 -11.07 18.40 -15.66
N THR A 187 -10.76 17.73 -16.78
CA THR A 187 -9.96 16.51 -16.83
C THR A 187 -8.55 16.69 -17.40
N THR A 188 -8.10 17.93 -17.65
CA THR A 188 -6.71 18.15 -18.07
C THR A 188 -5.78 17.54 -17.04
N ASN A 189 -4.98 16.54 -17.45
CA ASN A 189 -4.05 15.81 -16.61
C ASN A 189 -4.71 15.01 -15.46
N VAL A 190 -5.95 14.55 -15.63
CA VAL A 190 -6.64 13.64 -14.70
C VAL A 190 -7.21 12.46 -15.46
N VAL A 191 -6.89 11.24 -15.03
CA VAL A 191 -7.39 10.01 -15.64
C VAL A 191 -8.14 9.20 -14.60
N ILE A 192 -9.47 9.02 -14.78
CA ILE A 192 -10.25 8.08 -13.97
C ILE A 192 -9.91 6.67 -14.45
N CYS A 193 -9.29 5.88 -13.55
CA CYS A 193 -8.71 4.59 -13.88
C CYS A 193 -9.62 3.43 -13.50
N ALA A 194 -10.34 3.54 -12.39
CA ALA A 194 -11.23 2.49 -11.91
C ALA A 194 -12.41 3.07 -11.12
N VAL A 195 -13.53 2.35 -11.13
CA VAL A 195 -14.76 2.69 -10.41
C VAL A 195 -15.26 1.46 -9.68
N GLU A 196 -15.52 1.59 -8.39
CA GLU A 196 -16.25 0.57 -7.61
C GLU A 196 -17.68 1.04 -7.41
N ARG A 197 -18.64 0.18 -7.76
CA ARG A 197 -20.08 0.36 -7.57
C ARG A 197 -20.68 -0.93 -7.05
N GLU A 198 -21.36 -0.87 -5.92
CA GLU A 198 -22.06 -2.03 -5.33
C GLU A 198 -21.19 -3.29 -5.18
N GLY A 199 -19.88 -3.10 -4.90
CA GLY A 199 -18.92 -4.18 -4.73
C GLY A 199 -18.30 -4.71 -6.02
N GLU A 200 -18.71 -4.26 -7.20
CA GLU A 200 -18.06 -4.57 -8.48
C GLU A 200 -17.07 -3.49 -8.90
N VAL A 201 -15.99 -3.89 -9.57
CA VAL A 201 -14.94 -2.97 -10.03
C VAL A 201 -14.92 -2.93 -11.55
N PHE A 202 -14.98 -1.72 -12.09
CA PHE A 202 -14.98 -1.41 -13.52
C PHE A 202 -13.74 -0.62 -13.90
N ILE A 203 -13.14 -0.95 -15.04
CA ILE A 203 -12.19 -0.05 -15.72
C ILE A 203 -13.01 0.75 -16.74
N PRO A 204 -13.27 2.03 -16.45
CA PRO A 204 -14.28 2.77 -17.19
C PRO A 204 -13.79 3.23 -18.57
N SER A 205 -14.65 3.11 -19.58
CA SER A 205 -14.49 3.78 -20.87
C SER A 205 -15.00 5.23 -20.81
N GLY A 206 -14.75 6.02 -21.84
CA GLY A 206 -15.31 7.35 -21.95
C GLY A 206 -16.84 7.40 -21.94
N MET A 207 -17.52 6.29 -22.26
CA MET A 207 -19.00 6.19 -22.26
C MET A 207 -19.56 5.78 -20.89
N PHE A 208 -18.71 5.45 -19.91
CA PHE A 208 -19.14 5.08 -18.57
C PHE A 208 -19.82 6.27 -17.88
N ILE A 209 -20.99 6.02 -17.29
CA ILE A 209 -21.77 7.03 -16.55
C ILE A 209 -21.44 6.90 -15.07
N LEU A 210 -20.89 7.97 -14.49
CA LEU A 210 -20.63 8.08 -13.06
C LEU A 210 -21.94 8.30 -12.31
N ARG A 211 -22.02 7.81 -11.05
CA ARG A 211 -23.18 7.96 -10.19
C ARG A 211 -22.77 8.37 -8.79
N ALA A 212 -23.69 9.03 -8.07
CA ALA A 212 -23.53 9.23 -6.64
C ALA A 212 -23.33 7.88 -5.93
N GLY A 213 -22.45 7.86 -4.94
CA GLY A 213 -22.06 6.64 -4.23
C GLY A 213 -20.91 5.86 -4.88
N ASP A 214 -20.59 6.08 -6.16
CA ASP A 214 -19.42 5.46 -6.80
C ASP A 214 -18.15 5.83 -6.04
N LEU A 215 -17.28 4.85 -5.84
CA LEU A 215 -15.94 5.06 -5.36
C LEU A 215 -14.99 5.07 -6.55
N ILE A 216 -14.57 6.24 -6.97
CA ILE A 216 -13.70 6.41 -8.14
C ILE A 216 -12.23 6.47 -7.73
N SER A 217 -11.37 5.82 -8.51
CA SER A 217 -9.91 5.94 -8.41
C SER A 217 -9.41 6.69 -9.63
N PHE A 218 -8.74 7.82 -9.43
CA PHE A 218 -8.16 8.61 -10.50
C PHE A 218 -6.69 8.93 -10.25
N VAL A 219 -5.96 9.18 -11.32
CA VAL A 219 -4.54 9.48 -11.31
C VAL A 219 -4.32 10.91 -11.80
N ALA A 220 -3.51 11.67 -11.08
CA ALA A 220 -3.17 13.05 -11.40
C ALA A 220 -1.87 13.49 -10.72
N THR A 221 -1.27 14.61 -11.17
CA THR A 221 -0.28 15.29 -10.33
C THR A 221 -0.98 15.92 -9.09
N ARG A 222 -0.24 16.17 -8.01
CA ARG A 222 -0.82 16.80 -6.79
C ARG A 222 -1.53 18.13 -7.09
N LYS A 223 -0.99 18.93 -8.00
CA LYS A 223 -1.58 20.20 -8.42
C LYS A 223 -2.90 19.99 -9.17
N ASP A 224 -2.90 19.07 -10.15
CA ASP A 224 -4.07 18.81 -10.99
C ASP A 224 -5.18 18.12 -10.19
N ALA A 225 -4.82 17.23 -9.26
CA ALA A 225 -5.76 16.61 -8.34
C ALA A 225 -6.55 17.63 -7.51
N ARG A 226 -5.85 18.59 -6.89
CA ARG A 226 -6.51 19.68 -6.15
C ARG A 226 -7.40 20.54 -7.06
N GLY A 227 -6.93 20.83 -8.26
CA GLY A 227 -7.70 21.55 -9.29
C GLY A 227 -8.97 20.82 -9.67
N PHE A 228 -8.88 19.50 -9.91
CA PHE A 228 -10.00 18.62 -10.22
C PHE A 228 -11.02 18.59 -9.07
N LEU A 229 -10.57 18.29 -7.85
CA LEU A 229 -11.44 18.23 -6.67
C LEU A 229 -12.19 19.54 -6.44
N LYS A 230 -11.52 20.69 -6.59
CA LYS A 230 -12.15 22.01 -6.48
C LYS A 230 -13.21 22.25 -7.58
N LYS A 231 -12.94 21.84 -8.81
CA LYS A 231 -13.87 21.99 -9.95
C LYS A 231 -15.14 21.17 -9.81
N ILE A 232 -15.03 19.97 -9.20
CA ILE A 232 -16.19 19.13 -8.89
C ILE A 232 -16.86 19.50 -7.56
N GLY A 233 -16.51 20.65 -6.95
CA GLY A 233 -17.15 21.19 -5.75
C GLY A 233 -16.74 20.53 -4.44
N LEU A 234 -15.65 19.76 -4.42
CA LEU A 234 -15.17 19.13 -3.17
C LEU A 234 -14.22 20.04 -2.41
N LYS A 235 -14.30 19.99 -1.07
CA LYS A 235 -13.42 20.78 -0.19
C LYS A 235 -11.96 20.31 -0.32
N THR A 236 -11.04 21.22 -0.62
CA THR A 236 -9.60 20.95 -0.75
C THR A 236 -8.78 21.63 0.34
N GLY A 237 -9.41 22.03 1.45
CA GLY A 237 -8.73 22.66 2.57
C GLY A 237 -7.67 21.75 3.19
N GLN A 238 -6.54 22.34 3.62
CA GLN A 238 -5.51 21.59 4.33
C GLN A 238 -5.94 21.41 5.78
N ILE A 239 -5.75 20.19 6.33
CA ILE A 239 -5.90 19.89 7.76
C ILE A 239 -4.83 20.65 8.52
N ARG A 240 -5.19 21.27 9.63
CA ARG A 240 -4.31 22.06 10.49
C ARG A 240 -3.97 21.37 11.80
N ASP A 241 -4.87 20.52 12.26
CA ASP A 241 -4.75 19.82 13.54
C ASP A 241 -5.23 18.38 13.44
N ALA A 242 -4.63 17.51 14.24
CA ALA A 242 -4.92 16.09 14.28
C ALA A 242 -4.86 15.54 15.71
N LEU A 243 -5.86 14.73 16.07
CA LEU A 243 -5.92 14.00 17.33
C LEU A 243 -5.69 12.51 17.06
N ILE A 244 -4.65 11.97 17.66
CA ILE A 244 -4.26 10.57 17.58
C ILE A 244 -4.58 9.89 18.92
N VAL A 245 -5.22 8.73 18.90
CA VAL A 245 -5.48 7.93 20.11
C VAL A 245 -4.61 6.67 20.07
N GLY A 246 -3.70 6.56 21.05
CA GLY A 246 -2.68 5.52 21.14
C GLY A 246 -1.29 6.02 20.75
N GLY A 247 -0.30 5.82 21.61
CA GLY A 247 1.09 6.27 21.48
C GLY A 247 2.05 5.18 20.98
N GLY A 248 1.59 4.30 20.08
CA GLY A 248 2.43 3.26 19.48
C GLY A 248 3.41 3.79 18.43
N LYS A 249 4.19 2.87 17.82
CA LYS A 249 5.14 3.21 16.75
C LYS A 249 4.45 3.83 15.53
N ASP A 250 3.25 3.37 15.18
CA ASP A 250 2.42 3.98 14.11
C ASP A 250 2.14 5.46 14.40
N ALA A 251 1.75 5.77 15.66
CA ALA A 251 1.47 7.14 16.10
C ALA A 251 2.71 8.01 16.05
N TYR A 252 3.86 7.48 16.49
CA TYR A 252 5.15 8.20 16.40
C TYR A 252 5.48 8.60 14.97
N TYR A 253 5.48 7.62 14.03
CA TYR A 253 5.82 7.89 12.63
C TYR A 253 4.81 8.81 11.95
N LEU A 254 3.53 8.67 12.27
CA LEU A 254 2.50 9.54 11.73
C LEU A 254 2.67 10.97 12.26
N ALA A 255 2.81 11.14 13.57
CA ALA A 255 2.99 12.44 14.20
C ALA A 255 4.23 13.17 13.66
N GLU A 256 5.36 12.47 13.51
CA GLU A 256 6.58 13.04 12.93
C GLU A 256 6.31 13.59 11.51
N GLN A 257 5.58 12.87 10.67
CA GLN A 257 5.25 13.30 9.31
C GLN A 257 4.27 14.47 9.29
N LEU A 258 3.24 14.46 10.15
CA LEU A 258 2.26 15.51 10.25
C LEU A 258 2.89 16.83 10.75
N ILE A 259 3.74 16.75 11.79
CA ILE A 259 4.48 17.90 12.31
C ILE A 259 5.40 18.51 11.24
N ARG A 260 6.09 17.67 10.46
CA ARG A 260 6.90 18.15 9.32
C ARG A 260 6.06 18.83 8.24
N ALA A 261 4.81 18.40 8.07
CA ALA A 261 3.85 19.02 7.15
C ALA A 261 3.20 20.29 7.71
N GLY A 262 3.53 20.71 8.95
CA GLY A 262 2.98 21.89 9.62
C GLY A 262 1.60 21.67 10.23
N ILE A 263 1.24 20.43 10.55
CA ILE A 263 -0.01 20.06 11.22
C ILE A 263 0.27 19.94 12.71
N GLU A 264 -0.57 20.57 13.54
CA GLU A 264 -0.56 20.45 14.99
C GLU A 264 -1.05 19.05 15.39
N VAL A 265 -0.33 18.37 16.29
CA VAL A 265 -0.64 16.99 16.67
C VAL A 265 -0.81 16.88 18.17
N SER A 266 -1.95 16.30 18.59
CA SER A 266 -2.21 15.83 19.94
C SER A 266 -2.28 14.31 19.95
N ILE A 267 -1.64 13.67 20.96
CA ILE A 267 -1.63 12.21 21.14
C ILE A 267 -2.15 11.89 22.54
N ILE A 268 -3.18 11.05 22.63
CA ILE A 268 -3.66 10.49 23.89
C ILE A 268 -3.05 9.08 24.05
N GLU A 269 -2.32 8.86 25.13
CA GLU A 269 -1.70 7.57 25.48
C GLU A 269 -1.87 7.30 26.98
N ARG A 270 -2.34 6.11 27.32
CA ARG A 270 -2.62 5.73 28.72
C ARG A 270 -1.39 5.36 29.53
N ASN A 271 -0.30 4.93 28.90
CA ASN A 271 0.93 4.52 29.55
C ASN A 271 1.85 5.72 29.77
N ALA A 272 2.13 6.06 31.03
CA ALA A 272 2.94 7.21 31.41
C ALA A 272 4.37 7.16 30.87
N ASP A 273 5.03 5.98 30.90
CA ASP A 273 6.41 5.83 30.39
C ASP A 273 6.47 6.10 28.88
N LYS A 274 5.44 5.67 28.14
CA LYS A 274 5.33 5.98 26.70
C LYS A 274 5.06 7.46 26.45
N CYS A 275 4.26 8.12 27.30
CA CYS A 275 4.02 9.55 27.21
C CYS A 275 5.33 10.34 27.39
N GLU A 276 6.14 9.98 28.38
CA GLU A 276 7.45 10.59 28.61
C GLU A 276 8.37 10.38 27.40
N ALA A 277 8.50 9.16 26.90
CA ALA A 277 9.30 8.87 25.71
C ALA A 277 8.83 9.65 24.47
N LEU A 278 7.51 9.73 24.23
CA LEU A 278 6.95 10.48 23.11
C LEU A 278 7.19 11.99 23.24
N SER A 279 7.10 12.55 24.45
CA SER A 279 7.35 13.97 24.67
C SER A 279 8.80 14.38 24.36
N ILE A 280 9.75 13.46 24.59
CA ILE A 280 11.16 13.65 24.22
C ILE A 280 11.35 13.52 22.70
N MET A 281 10.76 12.50 22.10
CA MET A 281 10.93 12.23 20.66
C MET A 281 10.16 13.20 19.76
N LEU A 282 9.03 13.74 20.23
CA LEU A 282 8.12 14.62 19.50
C LEU A 282 7.85 15.93 20.27
N PRO A 283 8.85 16.79 20.45
CA PRO A 283 8.74 17.97 21.32
C PRO A 283 7.73 19.03 20.83
N LYS A 284 7.19 18.89 19.62
CA LYS A 284 6.15 19.75 19.06
C LYS A 284 4.75 19.16 19.15
N ALA A 285 4.60 17.91 19.61
CA ALA A 285 3.30 17.30 19.83
C ALA A 285 2.80 17.58 21.25
N VAL A 286 1.49 17.70 21.41
CA VAL A 286 0.84 17.70 22.73
C VAL A 286 0.60 16.25 23.14
N ILE A 287 1.20 15.80 24.23
CA ILE A 287 1.03 14.46 24.75
C ILE A 287 0.08 14.50 25.97
N ILE A 288 -1.03 13.77 25.89
CA ILE A 288 -2.07 13.68 26.92
C ILE A 288 -1.97 12.28 27.52
N ASN A 289 -1.64 12.20 28.82
CA ASN A 289 -1.56 10.93 29.52
C ASN A 289 -2.92 10.60 30.12
N ASP A 290 -3.76 9.92 29.36
CA ASP A 290 -5.09 9.50 29.77
C ASP A 290 -5.62 8.34 28.91
N ASP A 291 -6.81 7.82 29.25
CA ASP A 291 -7.49 6.78 28.48
C ASP A 291 -8.34 7.39 27.36
N GLY A 292 -7.85 7.27 26.12
CA GLY A 292 -8.53 7.78 24.93
C GLY A 292 -9.81 7.02 24.55
N THR A 293 -10.23 5.98 25.28
CA THR A 293 -11.55 5.34 25.12
C THR A 293 -12.63 6.03 25.95
N ASN A 294 -12.24 6.97 26.84
CA ASN A 294 -13.17 7.75 27.64
C ASN A 294 -13.69 8.95 26.84
N GLU A 295 -15.02 9.09 26.76
CA GLU A 295 -15.67 10.19 26.03
C GLU A 295 -15.34 11.57 26.59
N GLU A 296 -15.19 11.72 27.91
CA GLU A 296 -14.86 13.01 28.54
C GLU A 296 -13.45 13.45 28.12
N VAL A 297 -12.50 12.54 28.14
CA VAL A 297 -11.11 12.79 27.70
C VAL A 297 -11.08 13.21 26.23
N LEU A 298 -11.85 12.54 25.36
CA LEU A 298 -11.96 12.91 23.94
C LEU A 298 -12.55 14.31 23.75
N LYS A 299 -13.56 14.67 24.55
CA LYS A 299 -14.18 16.01 24.52
C LYS A 299 -13.21 17.09 24.99
N GLU A 300 -12.50 16.86 26.10
CA GLU A 300 -11.46 17.76 26.62
C GLU A 300 -10.30 17.92 25.64
N ALA A 301 -9.90 16.85 24.95
CA ALA A 301 -8.90 16.88 23.89
C ALA A 301 -9.38 17.59 22.60
N GLY A 302 -10.62 18.07 22.56
CA GLY A 302 -11.15 18.90 21.48
C GLY A 302 -11.74 18.13 20.30
N LEU A 303 -12.18 16.87 20.46
CA LEU A 303 -12.74 16.03 19.38
C LEU A 303 -13.79 16.75 18.52
N HIS A 304 -14.64 17.58 19.10
CA HIS A 304 -15.70 18.28 18.37
C HIS A 304 -15.20 19.30 17.34
N ASN A 305 -14.00 19.83 17.52
CA ASN A 305 -13.44 20.89 16.68
C ASN A 305 -12.22 20.46 15.87
N ILE A 306 -11.69 19.25 16.14
CA ILE A 306 -10.52 18.70 15.45
C ILE A 306 -10.81 18.45 13.97
N GLN A 307 -9.83 18.67 13.11
CA GLN A 307 -9.98 18.44 11.67
C GLN A 307 -9.62 17.03 11.23
N ALA A 308 -8.76 16.32 12.01
CA ALA A 308 -8.45 14.91 11.76
C ALA A 308 -8.48 14.10 13.06
N PHE A 309 -9.01 12.88 13.00
CA PHE A 309 -9.05 11.95 14.11
C PHE A 309 -8.53 10.57 13.67
N ILE A 310 -7.54 10.05 14.39
CA ILE A 310 -6.84 8.84 13.98
C ILE A 310 -6.65 7.91 15.19
N PRO A 311 -7.54 6.91 15.41
CA PRO A 311 -7.35 5.90 16.43
C PRO A 311 -6.30 4.86 15.97
N LEU A 312 -5.21 4.77 16.74
CA LEU A 312 -4.05 3.90 16.53
C LEU A 312 -3.77 3.03 17.76
N THR A 313 -4.82 2.61 18.46
CA THR A 313 -4.67 1.67 19.58
C THR A 313 -4.21 0.30 19.08
N GLY A 314 -3.75 -0.56 19.99
CA GLY A 314 -3.37 -1.93 19.66
C GLY A 314 -4.56 -2.86 19.34
N ILE A 315 -5.81 -2.39 19.49
CA ILE A 315 -7.05 -3.16 19.44
C ILE A 315 -7.91 -2.65 18.30
N ASP A 316 -8.15 -3.48 17.29
CA ASP A 316 -8.90 -3.09 16.08
C ASP A 316 -10.36 -2.69 16.42
N GLU A 317 -10.98 -3.41 17.35
CA GLU A 317 -12.34 -3.15 17.81
C GLU A 317 -12.48 -1.76 18.48
N GLU A 318 -11.49 -1.37 19.28
CA GLU A 318 -11.43 -0.02 19.86
C GLU A 318 -11.28 1.04 18.76
N ASN A 319 -10.39 0.82 17.79
CA ASN A 319 -10.20 1.75 16.67
C ASN A 319 -11.49 1.92 15.85
N ILE A 320 -12.24 0.84 15.63
CA ILE A 320 -13.52 0.89 14.91
C ILE A 320 -14.55 1.70 15.71
N ILE A 321 -14.71 1.41 17.00
CA ILE A 321 -15.68 2.12 17.86
C ILE A 321 -15.33 3.60 17.97
N LEU A 322 -14.08 3.93 18.21
CA LEU A 322 -13.59 5.31 18.29
C LEU A 322 -13.82 6.07 16.98
N SER A 323 -13.63 5.42 15.84
CA SER A 323 -13.89 6.01 14.52
C SER A 323 -15.37 6.31 14.31
N LEU A 324 -16.26 5.37 14.66
CA LEU A 324 -17.71 5.57 14.57
C LEU A 324 -18.17 6.69 15.52
N TYR A 325 -17.60 6.74 16.73
CA TYR A 325 -17.88 7.81 17.68
C TYR A 325 -17.44 9.17 17.13
N ALA A 326 -16.22 9.28 16.65
CA ALA A 326 -15.69 10.51 16.07
C ALA A 326 -16.50 11.02 14.87
N LYS A 327 -16.89 10.12 13.98
CA LYS A 327 -17.78 10.42 12.82
C LYS A 327 -19.14 10.97 13.22
N ARG A 328 -19.65 10.54 14.37
CA ARG A 328 -20.91 11.02 14.92
C ARG A 328 -20.79 12.36 15.64
N MET A 329 -19.65 12.61 16.29
CA MET A 329 -19.44 13.74 17.19
C MET A 329 -18.72 14.92 16.56
N SER A 330 -18.13 14.74 15.35
CA SER A 330 -17.35 15.78 14.68
C SER A 330 -17.41 15.64 13.15
N GLU A 331 -17.02 16.69 12.45
CA GLU A 331 -16.80 16.71 11.00
C GLU A 331 -15.35 16.33 10.61
N ALA A 332 -14.61 15.73 11.56
CA ALA A 332 -13.21 15.39 11.36
C ALA A 332 -13.03 14.38 10.23
N LYS A 333 -11.94 14.51 9.50
CA LYS A 333 -11.43 13.42 8.64
C LYS A 333 -10.97 12.27 9.53
N VAL A 334 -11.67 11.14 9.47
CA VAL A 334 -11.32 9.94 10.24
C VAL A 334 -10.47 9.02 9.41
N ILE A 335 -9.36 8.51 10.00
CA ILE A 335 -8.57 7.41 9.44
C ILE A 335 -8.55 6.28 10.46
N THR A 336 -9.09 5.12 10.07
CA THR A 336 -9.20 3.94 10.92
C THR A 336 -8.13 2.92 10.57
N ARG A 337 -7.30 2.54 11.56
CA ARG A 337 -6.34 1.46 11.41
C ARG A 337 -6.98 0.13 11.77
N VAL A 338 -6.90 -0.85 10.86
CA VAL A 338 -7.36 -2.23 11.10
C VAL A 338 -6.23 -3.20 10.72
N SER A 339 -5.90 -4.11 11.63
CA SER A 339 -4.79 -5.06 11.44
C SER A 339 -5.27 -6.45 11.04
N ARG A 340 -6.48 -6.87 11.46
CA ARG A 340 -7.05 -8.20 11.21
C ARG A 340 -7.96 -8.20 9.99
N ASN A 341 -8.02 -9.33 9.29
CA ASN A 341 -8.87 -9.49 8.10
C ASN A 341 -10.24 -10.09 8.38
N ASN A 342 -10.44 -10.66 9.57
CA ASN A 342 -11.59 -11.50 9.85
C ASN A 342 -12.93 -10.82 9.59
N PHE A 343 -12.98 -9.48 9.61
CA PHE A 343 -14.18 -8.68 9.41
C PHE A 343 -14.09 -7.69 8.25
N LYS A 344 -13.16 -7.89 7.30
CA LYS A 344 -12.93 -6.96 6.19
C LYS A 344 -14.20 -6.63 5.40
N SER A 345 -15.06 -7.63 5.17
CA SER A 345 -16.36 -7.44 4.49
C SER A 345 -17.29 -6.52 5.28
N ILE A 346 -17.32 -6.65 6.60
CA ILE A 346 -18.15 -5.82 7.48
C ILE A 346 -17.55 -4.43 7.62
N VAL A 347 -16.25 -4.35 7.86
CA VAL A 347 -15.48 -3.08 7.98
C VAL A 347 -15.69 -2.20 6.76
N ASN A 348 -15.72 -2.78 5.56
CA ASN A 348 -15.94 -2.04 4.31
C ASN A 348 -17.38 -1.51 4.15
N THR A 349 -18.34 -2.00 4.92
CA THR A 349 -19.73 -1.51 4.90
C THR A 349 -20.02 -0.46 5.98
N MET A 350 -19.09 -0.29 6.92
CA MET A 350 -19.21 0.72 7.98
C MET A 350 -18.64 2.06 7.52
N ASP A 351 -19.23 3.16 7.96
CA ASP A 351 -18.70 4.51 7.74
C ASP A 351 -17.54 4.81 8.71
N LEU A 352 -16.37 4.21 8.44
CA LEU A 352 -15.16 4.35 9.25
C LEU A 352 -14.19 5.42 8.72
N GLY A 353 -14.60 6.20 7.73
CA GLY A 353 -13.69 7.09 7.01
C GLY A 353 -12.69 6.30 6.16
N SER A 354 -11.43 6.73 6.14
CA SER A 354 -10.37 6.01 5.42
C SER A 354 -9.87 4.83 6.25
N VAL A 355 -10.01 3.60 5.74
CA VAL A 355 -9.54 2.39 6.43
C VAL A 355 -8.18 1.98 5.89
N ILE A 356 -7.19 1.81 6.77
CA ILE A 356 -5.83 1.43 6.41
C ILE A 356 -5.48 0.09 7.06
N PHE A 357 -4.95 -0.81 6.23
CA PHE A 357 -4.45 -2.12 6.63
C PHE A 357 -2.91 -2.17 6.46
N PRO A 358 -2.11 -1.87 7.49
CA PRO A 358 -0.65 -1.72 7.38
C PRO A 358 0.05 -2.91 6.75
N LYS A 359 -0.42 -4.13 7.01
CA LYS A 359 0.16 -5.36 6.47
C LYS A 359 0.12 -5.44 4.94
N TYR A 360 -0.94 -4.89 4.29
CA TYR A 360 -1.04 -4.92 2.84
C TYR A 360 -0.14 -3.89 2.16
N VAL A 361 0.10 -2.75 2.80
CA VAL A 361 1.02 -1.73 2.27
C VAL A 361 2.40 -2.34 2.01
N ILE A 362 2.88 -3.18 2.95
CA ILE A 362 4.19 -3.83 2.83
C ILE A 362 4.14 -5.05 1.92
N SER A 363 3.11 -5.89 2.02
CA SER A 363 3.04 -7.09 1.17
C SER A 363 3.00 -6.72 -0.31
N ASP A 364 2.32 -5.63 -0.68
CA ASP A 364 2.28 -5.16 -2.06
C ASP A 364 3.67 -4.72 -2.56
N ALA A 365 4.46 -4.04 -1.73
CA ALA A 365 5.84 -3.66 -2.07
C ALA A 365 6.76 -4.89 -2.27
N ILE A 366 6.62 -5.91 -1.41
CA ILE A 366 7.40 -7.15 -1.52
C ILE A 366 6.96 -7.96 -2.75
N VAL A 367 5.65 -8.08 -3.02
CA VAL A 367 5.15 -8.78 -4.21
C VAL A 367 5.62 -8.10 -5.49
N ALA A 368 5.61 -6.77 -5.54
CA ALA A 368 6.18 -6.02 -6.66
C ALA A 368 7.66 -6.39 -6.89
N TYR A 369 8.44 -6.42 -5.81
CA TYR A 369 9.84 -6.83 -5.88
C TYR A 369 10.01 -8.28 -6.36
N VAL A 370 9.20 -9.22 -5.85
CA VAL A 370 9.24 -10.64 -6.26
C VAL A 370 8.92 -10.78 -7.75
N ARG A 371 7.86 -10.13 -8.23
CA ARG A 371 7.48 -10.15 -9.66
C ARG A 371 8.60 -9.56 -10.53
N ALA A 372 9.17 -8.42 -10.16
CA ALA A 372 10.29 -7.82 -10.87
C ALA A 372 11.49 -8.77 -10.97
N ARG A 373 11.79 -9.53 -9.91
CA ARG A 373 12.94 -10.43 -9.88
C ARG A 373 12.72 -11.74 -10.64
N MET A 374 11.50 -12.30 -10.67
CA MET A 374 11.19 -13.51 -11.44
C MET A 374 11.53 -13.38 -12.92
N ASN A 375 11.47 -12.19 -13.42
CA ASN A 375 11.65 -11.89 -14.82
C ASN A 375 12.99 -11.20 -15.11
N SER A 376 14.05 -11.61 -14.43
CA SER A 376 15.41 -11.04 -14.50
C SER A 376 16.03 -10.89 -15.90
N MET A 377 15.28 -11.16 -16.97
CA MET A 377 15.69 -10.92 -18.36
C MET A 377 14.74 -9.98 -19.13
N ASP A 378 13.45 -9.75 -18.71
CA ASP A 378 12.52 -8.93 -19.50
C ASP A 378 11.35 -8.31 -18.70
N CYS A 379 11.31 -8.39 -17.37
CA CYS A 379 10.22 -7.78 -16.61
C CYS A 379 10.71 -6.58 -15.79
N ASN A 380 10.00 -5.50 -15.94
CA ASN A 380 10.37 -4.20 -15.46
C ASN A 380 9.26 -3.56 -14.65
N ILE A 381 8.69 -4.31 -13.69
CA ILE A 381 7.73 -3.76 -12.73
C ILE A 381 8.48 -2.89 -11.73
N GLU A 382 8.25 -1.59 -11.75
CA GLU A 382 8.76 -0.65 -10.73
C GLU A 382 7.87 -0.66 -9.49
N THR A 383 6.56 -0.68 -9.67
CA THR A 383 5.58 -0.58 -8.58
C THR A 383 4.36 -1.43 -8.88
N LEU A 384 3.85 -2.12 -7.86
CA LEU A 384 2.56 -2.81 -7.90
C LEU A 384 1.72 -2.32 -6.71
N TYR A 385 0.47 -2.00 -6.99
CA TYR A 385 -0.48 -1.59 -5.98
C TYR A 385 -1.84 -2.23 -6.23
N HIS A 386 -2.43 -2.83 -5.19
CA HIS A 386 -3.74 -3.44 -5.28
C HIS A 386 -4.84 -2.44 -4.91
N ILE A 387 -5.79 -2.28 -5.81
CA ILE A 387 -6.92 -1.36 -5.64
C ILE A 387 -8.18 -2.16 -5.27
N PHE A 388 -9.07 -1.56 -4.49
CA PHE A 388 -10.37 -2.13 -4.11
C PHE A 388 -10.27 -3.55 -3.53
N GLY A 389 -9.32 -3.77 -2.61
CA GLY A 389 -9.17 -5.07 -1.96
C GLY A 389 -8.67 -6.19 -2.87
N SER A 390 -7.76 -5.88 -3.79
CA SER A 390 -7.14 -6.80 -4.77
C SER A 390 -8.05 -7.21 -5.92
N ARG A 391 -9.11 -6.45 -6.19
CA ARG A 391 -9.99 -6.65 -7.35
C ARG A 391 -9.50 -5.93 -8.61
N ALA A 392 -8.54 -5.02 -8.48
CA ALA A 392 -7.80 -4.40 -9.57
C ALA A 392 -6.34 -4.17 -9.16
N GLU A 393 -5.46 -4.12 -10.13
CA GLU A 393 -4.03 -3.84 -9.95
C GLU A 393 -3.67 -2.53 -10.67
N ALA A 394 -2.83 -1.72 -10.05
CA ALA A 394 -2.12 -0.61 -10.66
C ALA A 394 -0.65 -0.96 -10.73
N ILE A 395 -0.12 -1.11 -11.93
CA ILE A 395 1.23 -1.62 -12.17
C ILE A 395 2.01 -0.57 -12.95
N GLU A 396 3.20 -0.22 -12.45
CA GLU A 396 4.13 0.67 -13.14
C GLU A 396 5.26 -0.17 -13.76
N PHE A 397 5.38 -0.13 -15.08
CA PHE A 397 6.37 -0.86 -15.85
C PHE A 397 7.46 0.08 -16.37
N MET A 398 8.72 -0.27 -16.19
CA MET A 398 9.83 0.36 -16.93
C MET A 398 9.95 -0.30 -18.31
N VAL A 399 9.97 0.45 -19.38
CA VAL A 399 10.17 -0.06 -20.74
C VAL A 399 11.65 -0.05 -21.07
N GLU A 400 12.35 -1.17 -20.88
CA GLU A 400 13.80 -1.24 -21.09
C GLU A 400 14.17 -1.59 -22.54
N ASN A 401 13.33 -2.36 -23.23
CA ASN A 401 13.63 -2.90 -24.54
C ASN A 401 12.54 -2.54 -25.57
N GLU A 402 12.92 -2.53 -26.86
CA GLU A 402 11.93 -2.46 -27.93
C GLU A 402 11.03 -3.71 -27.93
N SER A 403 9.75 -3.51 -28.12
CA SER A 403 8.75 -4.57 -28.08
C SER A 403 7.55 -4.24 -28.94
N ALA A 404 6.53 -5.11 -28.94
CA ALA A 404 5.31 -4.90 -29.73
C ALA A 404 4.53 -3.63 -29.32
N VAL A 405 4.79 -3.09 -28.12
CA VAL A 405 4.14 -1.88 -27.58
C VAL A 405 4.93 -0.60 -27.80
N THR A 406 6.17 -0.67 -28.30
CA THR A 406 7.01 0.52 -28.51
C THR A 406 6.90 1.09 -29.92
N GLY A 407 7.03 2.44 -30.04
CA GLY A 407 7.11 3.15 -31.33
C GLY A 407 5.85 3.09 -32.18
N LYS A 408 4.69 2.82 -31.59
CA LYS A 408 3.38 2.81 -32.23
C LYS A 408 2.42 3.67 -31.45
N LYS A 409 1.48 4.33 -32.15
CA LYS A 409 0.38 5.04 -31.51
C LYS A 409 -0.47 4.08 -30.68
N LEU A 410 -0.92 4.53 -29.52
CA LEU A 410 -1.80 3.72 -28.67
C LEU A 410 -3.12 3.40 -29.37
N SER A 411 -3.63 4.27 -30.26
CA SER A 411 -4.82 4.02 -31.09
C SER A 411 -4.66 2.85 -32.05
N ASP A 412 -3.44 2.54 -32.46
CA ASP A 412 -3.15 1.50 -33.48
C ASP A 412 -2.92 0.13 -32.83
N MET A 413 -2.90 0.08 -31.50
CA MET A 413 -2.71 -1.16 -30.74
C MET A 413 -4.05 -1.76 -30.30
N LYS A 414 -4.10 -3.08 -30.28
CA LYS A 414 -5.24 -3.81 -29.73
C LYS A 414 -4.93 -4.25 -28.30
N PHE A 415 -5.57 -3.59 -27.35
CA PHE A 415 -5.41 -3.88 -25.94
C PHE A 415 -6.39 -4.94 -25.45
N LYS A 416 -6.00 -5.66 -24.39
CA LYS A 416 -6.92 -6.50 -23.61
C LYS A 416 -8.05 -5.65 -23.04
N ASN A 417 -9.20 -6.27 -22.82
CA ASN A 417 -10.30 -5.61 -22.12
C ASN A 417 -9.95 -5.35 -20.65
N ASN A 418 -10.65 -4.43 -20.03
CA ASN A 418 -10.53 -4.12 -18.61
C ASN A 418 -9.12 -3.66 -18.19
N LEU A 419 -8.49 -2.84 -19.01
CA LEU A 419 -7.25 -2.14 -18.67
C LEU A 419 -7.28 -0.68 -19.12
N ARG A 420 -6.49 0.16 -18.45
CA ARG A 420 -6.28 1.57 -18.77
C ARG A 420 -4.82 1.93 -18.57
N ILE A 421 -4.19 2.55 -19.55
CA ILE A 421 -2.91 3.23 -19.37
C ILE A 421 -3.21 4.56 -18.67
N ALA A 422 -2.69 4.73 -17.46
CA ALA A 422 -3.00 5.86 -16.61
C ALA A 422 -2.07 7.04 -16.85
N TYR A 423 -0.77 6.77 -16.98
CA TYR A 423 0.24 7.76 -17.37
C TYR A 423 1.46 7.08 -17.99
N ILE A 424 2.25 7.89 -18.71
CA ILE A 424 3.59 7.56 -19.19
C ILE A 424 4.54 8.59 -18.59
N ARG A 425 5.56 8.13 -17.84
CA ARG A 425 6.64 8.98 -17.35
C ARG A 425 7.83 8.85 -18.31
N ARG A 426 8.11 9.93 -19.00
CA ARG A 426 9.26 10.04 -19.93
C ARG A 426 10.29 10.97 -19.34
N LYS A 427 11.41 10.42 -18.84
CA LYS A 427 12.40 11.18 -18.05
C LYS A 427 11.70 11.79 -16.81
N ASN A 428 11.58 13.12 -16.75
CA ASN A 428 10.92 13.86 -15.67
C ASN A 428 9.51 14.37 -16.02
N ASN A 429 9.01 14.09 -17.23
CA ASN A 429 7.71 14.55 -17.68
C ASN A 429 6.65 13.46 -17.51
N ILE A 430 5.51 13.83 -16.94
CA ILE A 430 4.33 12.97 -16.87
C ILE A 430 3.41 13.30 -18.04
N ILE A 431 3.07 12.28 -18.83
CA ILE A 431 2.17 12.34 -19.96
C ILE A 431 0.90 11.56 -19.58
N PHE A 432 -0.25 12.18 -19.64
CA PHE A 432 -1.55 11.51 -19.53
C PHE A 432 -2.00 11.13 -20.93
N PRO A 433 -1.86 9.84 -21.33
CA PRO A 433 -1.84 9.51 -22.75
C PRO A 433 -3.20 9.55 -23.40
N GLY A 434 -3.22 10.07 -24.62
CA GLY A 434 -4.30 9.95 -25.61
C GLY A 434 -3.97 8.89 -26.67
N GLY A 435 -4.86 8.71 -27.64
CA GLY A 435 -4.68 7.72 -28.71
C GLY A 435 -3.46 7.96 -29.62
N ASP A 436 -3.04 9.24 -29.77
CA ASP A 436 -1.92 9.62 -30.63
C ASP A 436 -0.55 9.51 -29.95
N ASP A 437 -0.51 9.26 -28.63
CA ASP A 437 0.74 9.08 -27.89
C ASP A 437 1.34 7.70 -28.14
N GLU A 438 2.66 7.59 -27.95
CA GLU A 438 3.45 6.40 -28.15
C GLU A 438 4.23 6.06 -26.89
N ILE A 439 4.49 4.77 -26.66
CA ILE A 439 5.40 4.27 -25.63
C ILE A 439 6.80 4.12 -26.23
N HIS A 440 7.82 4.62 -25.56
CA HIS A 440 9.21 4.52 -25.99
C HIS A 440 10.07 3.78 -24.97
N VAL A 441 11.18 3.23 -25.42
CA VAL A 441 12.22 2.69 -24.54
C VAL A 441 12.70 3.78 -23.58
N GLY A 442 12.80 3.45 -22.30
CA GLY A 442 13.10 4.38 -21.22
C GLY A 442 11.89 5.06 -20.57
N ASP A 443 10.67 4.79 -21.05
CA ASP A 443 9.45 5.25 -20.39
C ASP A 443 9.10 4.34 -19.20
N SER A 444 8.51 4.93 -18.16
CA SER A 444 7.78 4.19 -17.13
C SER A 444 6.29 4.36 -17.38
N VAL A 445 5.56 3.25 -17.51
CA VAL A 445 4.15 3.23 -17.93
C VAL A 445 3.28 2.63 -16.84
N MET A 446 2.30 3.39 -16.35
CA MET A 446 1.33 2.89 -15.39
C MET A 446 0.10 2.33 -16.08
N VAL A 447 -0.22 1.09 -15.76
CA VAL A 447 -1.40 0.37 -16.23
C VAL A 447 -2.30 0.05 -15.05
N VAL A 448 -3.60 0.34 -15.17
CA VAL A 448 -4.62 -0.08 -14.20
C VAL A 448 -5.52 -1.12 -14.87
N THR A 449 -5.72 -2.27 -14.21
CA THR A 449 -6.44 -3.40 -14.79
C THR A 449 -7.13 -4.26 -13.73
N THR A 450 -8.22 -4.93 -14.12
CA THR A 450 -8.82 -6.03 -13.34
C THR A 450 -8.29 -7.40 -13.76
N ASN A 451 -7.47 -7.47 -14.81
CA ASN A 451 -6.73 -8.68 -15.15
C ASN A 451 -5.57 -8.83 -14.14
N THR A 452 -5.37 -10.00 -13.61
CA THR A 452 -4.32 -10.28 -12.62
C THR A 452 -3.10 -10.95 -13.25
N GLY A 453 -1.95 -10.78 -12.58
CA GLY A 453 -0.73 -11.51 -12.94
C GLY A 453 0.01 -10.98 -14.16
N PHE A 454 -0.17 -9.72 -14.55
CA PHE A 454 0.68 -9.09 -15.56
C PHE A 454 2.12 -9.05 -15.07
N GLN A 455 3.04 -9.47 -15.92
CA GLN A 455 4.46 -9.57 -15.62
C GLN A 455 5.31 -8.64 -16.48
N ASP A 456 4.83 -8.28 -17.65
CA ASP A 456 5.50 -7.40 -18.60
C ASP A 456 4.52 -6.42 -19.25
N ILE A 457 5.03 -5.28 -19.73
CA ILE A 457 4.20 -4.29 -20.42
C ILE A 457 3.50 -4.86 -21.66
N GLN A 458 4.06 -5.88 -22.32
CA GLN A 458 3.46 -6.51 -23.47
C GLN A 458 2.17 -7.28 -23.12
N ASP A 459 1.98 -7.63 -21.84
CA ASP A 459 0.76 -8.31 -21.37
C ASP A 459 -0.51 -7.46 -21.55
N ILE A 460 -0.35 -6.15 -21.85
CA ILE A 460 -1.49 -5.27 -22.17
C ILE A 460 -2.11 -5.59 -23.53
N LEU A 461 -1.39 -6.24 -24.44
CA LEU A 461 -1.87 -6.55 -25.78
C LEU A 461 -2.85 -7.74 -25.77
N ALA A 462 -3.83 -7.70 -26.70
CA ALA A 462 -4.88 -8.71 -26.86
C ALA A 462 -4.38 -9.95 -27.61
#